data_94412d5696a4d55fa02f887ab384ee7e
#
_entry.id   94412d5696a4d55fa02f887ab384ee7e
#
_cell.length_a   1.000
_cell.length_b   1.000
_cell.length_c   1.000
_cell.angle_alpha   90.00
_cell.angle_beta   90.00
_cell.angle_gamma   90.00
#
_symmetry.space_group_name_H-M   'P 1'
#
loop_
_entity.id
_entity.type
_entity.pdbx_description
1 polymer ?
#
loop_
_entity_poly.entity_id
_entity_poly.type
_entity_poly.pdbx_seq_one_letter_code
_entity_poly.pdbx_strand_id
1 'polypeptide(L)' 'PVMTSDGVGKLAFSHLLFLNPNIDIQEGDTVEVSSMGKISIYLASKPFYYSSHSETLLSYKERA' A
#
# COMPACT_ATOMS: atom_id res chain seq x y z
N PRO A 1 -1.89 -4.71 -19.76
CA PRO A 1 -1.81 -4.85 -19.30
C PRO A 1 -1.65 -5.12 -19.14
N VAL A 2 -1.52 -5.00 -19.24
CA VAL A 2 -1.19 -5.32 -18.81
C VAL A 2 -0.84 -5.75 -18.77
N MET A 3 -0.68 -5.69 -18.74
CA MET A 3 -0.11 -6.16 -18.39
C MET A 3 0.31 -6.93 -18.43
N THR A 4 0.73 -7.00 -18.42
CA THR A 4 1.26 -7.67 -18.21
C THR A 4 1.80 -8.31 -18.25
N SER A 5 2.05 -8.25 -18.31
CA SER A 5 2.65 -8.86 -18.05
C SER A 5 3.12 -9.27 -17.99
N ASP A 6 3.32 -8.90 -17.98
CA ASP A 6 3.93 -9.24 -17.54
C ASP A 6 4.21 -9.52 -16.95
N GLY A 7 3.81 -9.29 -16.83
CA GLY A 7 4.07 -9.67 -15.86
C GLY A 7 4.63 -9.35 -15.47
N VAL A 8 4.82 -9.44 -15.71
CA VAL A 8 5.79 -9.49 -15.20
C VAL A 8 6.08 -9.15 -13.85
N GLY A 9 6.47 -9.58 -13.06
CA GLY A 9 6.87 -9.28 -11.75
C GLY A 9 6.69 -7.85 -11.29
N LYS A 10 5.82 -7.16 -11.88
CA LYS A 10 5.55 -5.79 -11.51
C LYS A 10 4.61 -5.74 -10.35
N LEU A 11 4.95 -4.88 -9.39
CA LEU A 11 4.04 -4.60 -8.31
C LEU A 11 2.93 -3.71 -8.83
N ALA A 12 1.69 -4.12 -8.56
CA ALA A 12 0.54 -3.32 -8.90
C ALA A 12 0.11 -2.57 -7.65
N PHE A 13 0.28 -1.27 -7.66
CA PHE A 13 -0.17 -0.43 -6.55
C PHE A 13 -1.63 -0.11 -6.75
N SER A 14 -2.45 -0.52 -5.80
CA SER A 14 -3.90 -0.38 -5.91
C SER A 14 -4.47 0.73 -5.04
N HIS A 15 -3.73 1.17 -4.04
CA HIS A 15 -4.23 2.16 -3.08
C HIS A 15 -3.14 3.14 -2.72
N LEU A 16 -3.57 4.34 -2.36
CA LEU A 16 -2.69 5.36 -1.82
C LEU A 16 -3.14 5.63 -0.40
N LEU A 17 -2.25 5.39 0.55
CA LEU A 17 -2.54 5.55 1.96
C LEU A 17 -2.06 6.91 2.43
N PHE A 18 -2.96 7.69 3.04
CA PHE A 18 -2.64 8.97 3.64
C PHE A 18 -2.58 8.82 5.14
N LEU A 19 -1.49 9.25 5.74
CA LEU A 19 -1.28 9.12 7.17
C LEU A 19 -0.84 10.44 7.76
N ASN A 20 -1.10 10.58 9.07
CA ASN A 20 -0.50 11.65 9.86
C ASN A 20 1.03 11.49 9.76
N PRO A 21 1.80 12.58 9.56
CA PRO A 21 3.25 12.46 9.39
C PRO A 21 3.97 11.91 10.61
N ASN A 22 3.32 11.88 11.77
CA ASN A 22 3.90 11.29 12.97
C ASN A 22 3.85 9.77 12.98
N ILE A 23 3.09 9.17 12.08
CA ILE A 23 2.98 7.72 12.01
C ILE A 23 4.20 7.19 11.26
N ASP A 24 4.93 6.29 11.91
CA ASP A 24 6.12 5.69 11.33
C ASP A 24 5.72 4.45 10.55
N ILE A 25 5.74 4.56 9.23
CA ILE A 25 5.50 3.45 8.34
C ILE A 25 6.73 3.26 7.46
N GLN A 26 7.13 2.02 7.21
CA GLN A 26 8.34 1.74 6.47
C GLN A 26 8.04 0.83 5.29
N GLU A 27 8.88 0.93 4.30
CA GLU A 27 8.80 0.04 3.13
C GLU A 27 8.83 -1.41 3.58
N GLY A 28 7.90 -2.20 3.07
CA GLY A 28 7.80 -3.60 3.42
C GLY A 28 6.85 -3.89 4.56
N ASP A 29 6.37 -2.86 5.25
CA ASP A 29 5.36 -3.06 6.29
C ASP A 29 4.08 -3.62 5.69
N THR A 30 3.37 -4.41 6.48
CA THR A 30 2.05 -4.87 6.08
C THR A 30 1.00 -3.94 6.65
N VAL A 31 -0.03 -3.69 5.84
CA VAL A 31 -1.13 -2.81 6.23
C VAL A 31 -2.43 -3.58 6.06
N GLU A 32 -3.21 -3.66 7.13
CA GLU A 32 -4.52 -4.27 7.07
C GLU A 32 -5.55 -3.21 6.76
N VAL A 33 -6.37 -3.46 5.75
CA VAL A 33 -7.45 -2.57 5.39
C VAL A 33 -8.76 -3.32 5.55
N SER A 34 -9.63 -2.80 6.40
CA SER A 34 -10.95 -3.38 6.65
C SER A 34 -11.98 -2.55 5.89
N SER A 35 -12.77 -3.22 5.07
CA SER A 35 -13.79 -2.55 4.30
C SER A 35 -14.98 -3.49 4.15
N MET A 36 -16.15 -3.02 4.58
CA MET A 36 -17.40 -3.78 4.47
C MET A 36 -17.28 -5.18 5.08
N GLY A 37 -16.64 -5.26 6.23
CA GLY A 37 -16.50 -6.52 6.95
C GLY A 37 -15.44 -7.45 6.40
N LYS A 38 -14.66 -7.00 5.43
CA LYS A 38 -13.60 -7.81 4.84
C LYS A 38 -12.26 -7.17 5.11
N ILE A 39 -11.27 -8.00 5.38
CA ILE A 39 -9.92 -7.52 5.68
C ILE A 39 -8.99 -7.99 4.58
N SER A 40 -8.22 -7.05 4.06
CA SER A 40 -7.20 -7.33 3.05
C SER A 40 -5.85 -6.86 3.57
N ILE A 41 -4.81 -7.57 3.18
CA ILE A 41 -3.44 -7.27 3.59
C ILE A 41 -2.72 -6.66 2.40
N TYR A 42 -2.05 -5.56 2.65
CA TYR A 42 -1.27 -4.85 1.64
C TYR A 42 0.17 -4.70 2.09
N LEU A 43 1.06 -4.55 1.13
CA LEU A 43 2.45 -4.20 1.38
C LEU A 43 2.65 -2.72 1.13
N ALA A 44 3.34 -2.06 2.04
CA ALA A 44 3.64 -0.65 1.92
C ALA A 44 4.89 -0.45 1.09
N SER A 45 4.87 0.55 0.21
CA SER A 45 6.06 1.02 -0.46
C SER A 45 6.74 2.07 0.41
N LYS A 46 7.87 2.59 -0.06
CA LYS A 46 8.57 3.64 0.65
C LYS A 46 7.67 4.87 0.76
N PRO A 47 7.46 5.38 1.97
CA PRO A 47 6.58 6.52 2.16
C PRO A 47 7.21 7.83 1.70
N PHE A 48 6.37 8.77 1.32
CA PHE A 48 6.76 10.14 1.03
C PHE A 48 6.16 11.05 2.09
N TYR A 49 6.99 11.88 2.70
CA TYR A 49 6.58 12.74 3.80
C TYR A 49 6.40 14.17 3.32
N TYR A 50 5.26 14.72 3.69
CA TYR A 50 4.94 16.13 3.46
C TYR A 50 4.71 16.78 4.82
N SER A 51 4.60 18.09 4.87
CA SER A 51 4.43 18.77 6.15
C SER A 51 3.11 18.44 6.82
N SER A 52 2.08 18.15 6.05
CA SER A 52 0.74 17.92 6.59
C SER A 52 0.38 16.44 6.70
N HIS A 53 1.09 15.56 5.97
CA HIS A 53 0.74 14.13 5.94
C HIS A 53 1.88 13.34 5.30
N SER A 54 1.76 12.03 5.32
CA SER A 54 2.60 11.18 4.49
C SER A 54 1.72 10.39 3.53
N GLU A 55 2.31 9.95 2.44
CA GLU A 55 1.64 9.15 1.42
C GLU A 55 2.43 7.89 1.19
N THR A 56 1.74 6.77 1.14
CA THR A 56 2.37 5.48 0.90
C THR A 56 1.52 4.69 -0.09
N LEU A 57 2.15 4.22 -1.14
CA LEU A 57 1.47 3.36 -2.09
C LEU A 57 1.40 1.95 -1.53
N LEU A 58 0.26 1.32 -1.71
CA LEU A 58 0.01 -0.03 -1.22
C LEU A 58 -0.17 -0.98 -2.38
N SER A 59 0.47 -2.14 -2.30
CA SER A 59 0.23 -3.22 -3.24
C SER A 59 -0.50 -4.34 -2.52
N TYR A 60 -1.48 -4.93 -3.18
CA TYR A 60 -2.27 -6.01 -2.60
C TYR A 60 -1.39 -7.23 -2.35
N LYS A 61 -1.49 -7.79 -1.17
CA LYS A 61 -0.73 -8.99 -0.83
C LYS A 61 -1.65 -10.20 -0.75
N GLU A 62 -2.66 -10.13 0.10
CA GLU A 62 -3.54 -11.28 0.31
C GLU A 62 -4.77 -10.86 1.08
N ARG A 63 -5.75 -11.76 1.08
CA ARG A 63 -6.93 -11.58 1.90
C ARG A 63 -6.69 -12.26 3.24
N ALA A 64 -7.06 -11.57 4.29
CA ALA A 64 -6.89 -12.13 5.64
C ALA A 64 -7.92 -13.21 5.93
#